data_6671d24c370428f77cefda8d7934513e
#
_entry.id   6671d24c370428f77cefda8d7934513e
#
_cell.length_a   1.000
_cell.length_b   1.000
_cell.length_c   1.000
_cell.angle_alpha   90.00
_cell.angle_beta   90.00
_cell.angle_gamma   90.00
#
_symmetry.space_group_name_H-M   'P 1'
#
loop_
_entity.id
_entity.type
_entity.pdbx_description
1 polymer ?
#
loop_
_entity_poly.entity_id
_entity_poly.type
_entity_poly.pdbx_seq_one_letter_code
_entity_poly.pdbx_strand_id
1 'polypeptide(L)'
;MPPASSTVFAVLFAVLLAPAASATAADPPPHRSVQQILDASPASDWRTPDPDDTLYLELDSGRVVIELAPGFAPQHVANIRTLARTGFWDGTSIYRVQDNFVVQFGDAEADDPARAKDLGPAKRKLPAEFERDAASLAFDVLPDTDGWAPQVGFAGGFAAGRDPQAGKAWMAHCYGVVGAGRNLEADSSIGAELYVVIGQSPRQLDRNITQVGRVIQGIELLSALPRGPEPMGFYEDPAQRTPIRAVRLASEVPEAQRTHLQLLRTGTQTFRDVVEARRNRRDDFYKRPAGHIDLCNVPLPVRAAPAH
;
A
#
# COMPACT_ATOMS: atom_id res chain seq x y z
N MET A 1 -91.26 -9.93 44.13
CA MET A 1 -90.03 -10.16 43.39
C MET A 1 -89.00 -9.19 43.94
N PRO A 2 -87.98 -9.66 44.65
CA PRO A 2 -86.89 -8.84 45.18
C PRO A 2 -85.74 -8.65 44.13
N PRO A 3 -85.02 -7.57 44.20
CA PRO A 3 -83.94 -7.29 43.28
C PRO A 3 -82.60 -8.02 43.72
N ALA A 4 -81.84 -8.45 42.74
CA ALA A 4 -80.56 -9.09 42.93
C ALA A 4 -79.46 -8.05 43.23
N SER A 5 -78.70 -8.31 44.31
CA SER A 5 -77.52 -7.54 44.70
C SER A 5 -76.28 -8.11 43.93
N SER A 6 -75.64 -7.28 43.15
CA SER A 6 -74.39 -7.55 42.50
C SER A 6 -73.22 -7.10 43.41
N THR A 7 -72.44 -8.06 43.88
CA THR A 7 -71.22 -7.84 44.67
C THR A 7 -70.05 -7.64 43.70
N VAL A 8 -69.43 -6.46 43.70
CA VAL A 8 -68.22 -6.15 42.92
C VAL A 8 -67.00 -6.52 43.79
N PHE A 9 -66.20 -7.47 43.32
CA PHE A 9 -64.91 -7.80 43.92
C PHE A 9 -63.84 -6.87 43.29
N ALA A 10 -63.28 -5.98 44.11
CA ALA A 10 -62.14 -5.20 43.72
C ALA A 10 -60.83 -6.03 43.96
N VAL A 11 -60.15 -6.36 42.88
CA VAL A 11 -58.84 -6.98 42.92
C VAL A 11 -57.76 -5.87 42.96
N LEU A 12 -57.10 -5.72 44.11
CA LEU A 12 -55.93 -4.84 44.24
C LEU A 12 -54.71 -5.53 43.62
N PHE A 13 -54.21 -4.98 42.48
CA PHE A 13 -52.90 -5.34 41.95
C PHE A 13 -51.82 -4.51 42.67
N ALA A 14 -51.06 -5.16 43.52
CA ALA A 14 -49.82 -4.59 44.10
C ALA A 14 -48.71 -4.62 43.04
N VAL A 15 -48.36 -3.47 42.44
CA VAL A 15 -47.19 -3.31 41.56
C VAL A 15 -45.94 -3.24 42.41
N LEU A 16 -45.15 -4.30 42.45
CA LEU A 16 -43.81 -4.30 43.01
C LEU A 16 -42.84 -3.55 42.06
N LEU A 17 -42.53 -2.29 42.38
CA LEU A 17 -41.42 -1.59 41.73
C LEU A 17 -40.10 -2.18 42.26
N ALA A 18 -39.45 -2.99 41.44
CA ALA A 18 -38.07 -3.35 41.65
C ALA A 18 -37.14 -2.14 41.30
N PRO A 19 -36.16 -1.79 42.14
CA PRO A 19 -35.22 -0.71 41.78
C PRO A 19 -34.39 -1.15 40.61
N ALA A 20 -34.45 -0.44 39.49
CA ALA A 20 -33.56 -0.58 38.37
C ALA A 20 -32.12 -0.17 38.81
N ALA A 21 -31.24 -1.12 38.97
CA ALA A 21 -29.83 -0.82 39.17
C ALA A 21 -29.31 -0.15 37.89
N SER A 22 -29.02 1.12 37.98
CA SER A 22 -28.31 1.87 36.92
C SER A 22 -26.91 1.27 36.80
N ALA A 23 -26.70 0.43 35.79
CA ALA A 23 -25.35 0.04 35.41
C ALA A 23 -24.62 1.31 34.95
N THR A 24 -23.70 1.80 35.76
CA THR A 24 -22.73 2.82 35.33
C THR A 24 -21.98 2.22 34.14
N ALA A 25 -22.22 2.78 32.93
CA ALA A 25 -21.40 2.47 31.79
C ALA A 25 -19.93 2.78 32.16
N ALA A 26 -19.09 1.77 32.10
CA ALA A 26 -17.65 1.98 32.29
C ALA A 26 -17.19 3.04 31.27
N ASP A 27 -16.40 3.99 31.72
CA ASP A 27 -15.81 4.97 30.84
C ASP A 27 -15.13 4.25 29.67
N PRO A 28 -15.31 4.69 28.43
CA PRO A 28 -14.65 4.06 27.31
C PRO A 28 -13.13 4.10 27.53
N PRO A 29 -12.41 3.01 27.17
CA PRO A 29 -10.97 2.97 27.41
C PRO A 29 -10.29 4.18 26.72
N PRO A 30 -9.25 4.74 27.36
CA PRO A 30 -8.58 5.93 26.82
C PRO A 30 -8.08 5.65 25.39
N HIS A 31 -8.31 6.61 24.50
CA HIS A 31 -7.89 6.50 23.11
C HIS A 31 -6.38 6.47 23.01
N ARG A 32 -5.83 5.37 22.48
CA ARG A 32 -4.41 5.25 22.20
C ARG A 32 -4.06 5.97 20.90
N SER A 33 -2.94 6.70 20.87
CA SER A 33 -2.37 7.22 19.63
C SER A 33 -1.83 6.07 18.76
N VAL A 34 -1.65 6.31 17.46
CA VAL A 34 -1.01 5.33 16.56
C VAL A 34 0.35 4.91 17.10
N GLN A 35 1.16 5.85 17.62
CA GLN A 35 2.47 5.53 18.18
C GLN A 35 2.35 4.60 19.40
N GLN A 36 1.45 4.88 20.35
CA GLN A 36 1.22 4.01 21.50
C GLN A 36 0.75 2.60 21.12
N ILE A 37 -0.04 2.48 20.03
CA ILE A 37 -0.46 1.19 19.49
C ILE A 37 0.74 0.42 18.94
N LEU A 38 1.57 1.09 18.14
CA LEU A 38 2.76 0.50 17.54
C LEU A 38 3.82 0.10 18.59
N ASP A 39 4.05 0.94 19.59
CA ASP A 39 5.00 0.66 20.68
C ASP A 39 4.58 -0.55 21.53
N ALA A 40 3.26 -0.75 21.70
CA ALA A 40 2.70 -1.88 22.45
C ALA A 40 2.52 -3.15 21.59
N SER A 41 2.86 -3.11 20.31
CA SER A 41 2.61 -4.21 19.38
C SER A 41 3.55 -5.40 19.65
N PRO A 42 3.03 -6.66 19.63
CA PRO A 42 3.88 -7.83 19.78
C PRO A 42 4.79 -8.02 18.55
N ALA A 43 5.97 -8.60 18.76
CA ALA A 43 6.93 -8.86 17.68
C ALA A 43 6.34 -9.74 16.56
N SER A 44 5.40 -10.65 16.89
CA SER A 44 4.72 -11.51 15.94
C SER A 44 3.87 -10.77 14.90
N ASP A 45 3.45 -9.54 15.20
CA ASP A 45 2.67 -8.72 14.26
C ASP A 45 3.54 -8.08 13.18
N TRP A 46 4.85 -8.19 13.31
CA TRP A 46 5.79 -7.66 12.35
C TRP A 46 6.42 -8.78 11.51
N ARG A 47 6.78 -8.46 10.29
CA ARG A 47 7.51 -9.36 9.38
C ARG A 47 8.71 -8.66 8.80
N THR A 48 9.78 -9.39 8.56
CA THR A 48 10.90 -8.95 7.74
C THR A 48 10.49 -9.07 6.26
N PRO A 49 10.81 -8.09 5.40
CA PRO A 49 10.66 -8.23 3.96
C PRO A 49 11.52 -9.41 3.45
N ASP A 50 11.02 -10.13 2.44
CA ASP A 50 11.80 -11.16 1.77
C ASP A 50 12.95 -10.50 0.99
N PRO A 51 14.22 -10.85 1.23
CA PRO A 51 15.33 -10.23 0.54
C PRO A 51 15.35 -10.51 -0.97
N ASP A 52 14.73 -11.58 -1.46
CA ASP A 52 14.54 -11.85 -2.89
C ASP A 52 13.43 -10.99 -3.51
N ASP A 53 12.57 -10.42 -2.70
CA ASP A 53 11.50 -9.50 -3.11
C ASP A 53 11.74 -8.06 -2.65
N THR A 54 12.97 -7.74 -2.25
CA THR A 54 13.35 -6.39 -1.83
C THR A 54 14.38 -5.82 -2.79
N LEU A 55 14.05 -4.70 -3.44
CA LEU A 55 14.98 -3.96 -4.29
C LEU A 55 15.55 -2.76 -3.55
N TYR A 56 16.82 -2.51 -3.73
CA TYR A 56 17.52 -1.30 -3.36
C TYR A 56 17.79 -0.47 -4.61
N LEU A 57 17.15 0.69 -4.74
CA LEU A 57 17.48 1.70 -5.72
C LEU A 57 18.48 2.66 -5.07
N GLU A 58 19.73 2.61 -5.55
CA GLU A 58 20.83 3.40 -5.02
C GLU A 58 21.00 4.71 -5.82
N LEU A 59 20.79 5.82 -5.15
CA LEU A 59 20.98 7.17 -5.65
C LEU A 59 22.16 7.85 -4.92
N ASP A 60 22.65 8.97 -5.45
CA ASP A 60 23.65 9.80 -4.75
C ASP A 60 23.11 10.35 -3.43
N SER A 61 21.80 10.61 -3.37
CA SER A 61 21.11 11.12 -2.20
C SER A 61 20.80 10.06 -1.14
N GLY A 62 20.95 8.77 -1.46
CA GLY A 62 20.65 7.67 -0.54
C GLY A 62 19.94 6.49 -1.20
N ARG A 63 19.52 5.54 -0.36
CA ARG A 63 18.86 4.31 -0.79
C ARG A 63 17.34 4.42 -0.69
N VAL A 64 16.65 4.05 -1.77
CA VAL A 64 15.21 3.77 -1.76
C VAL A 64 15.01 2.26 -1.66
N VAL A 65 14.19 1.81 -0.73
CA VAL A 65 13.88 0.39 -0.53
C VAL A 65 12.47 0.11 -1.06
N ILE A 66 12.37 -0.84 -1.99
CA ILE A 66 11.12 -1.23 -2.64
C ILE A 66 10.81 -2.68 -2.28
N GLU A 67 9.61 -2.95 -1.78
CA GLU A 67 9.07 -4.30 -1.62
C GLU A 67 8.32 -4.68 -2.89
N LEU A 68 8.72 -5.77 -3.55
CA LEU A 68 8.04 -6.32 -4.72
C LEU A 68 6.82 -7.14 -4.33
N ALA A 69 5.86 -7.23 -5.25
CA ALA A 69 4.56 -7.87 -5.06
C ALA A 69 4.38 -9.11 -5.97
N PRO A 70 5.13 -10.20 -5.80
CA PRO A 70 5.02 -11.40 -6.65
C PRO A 70 3.64 -12.04 -6.58
N GLY A 71 2.91 -11.81 -5.48
CA GLY A 71 1.53 -12.24 -5.33
C GLY A 71 0.56 -11.57 -6.32
N PHE A 72 0.88 -10.39 -6.85
CA PHE A 72 0.04 -9.66 -7.81
C PHE A 72 0.60 -9.72 -9.24
N ALA A 73 1.91 -9.60 -9.41
CA ALA A 73 2.56 -9.54 -10.71
C ALA A 73 3.75 -10.53 -10.79
N PRO A 74 3.50 -11.85 -10.73
CA PRO A 74 4.56 -12.85 -10.64
C PRO A 74 5.53 -12.82 -11.82
N GLN A 75 5.06 -12.57 -13.04
CA GLN A 75 5.93 -12.59 -14.22
C GLN A 75 6.77 -11.32 -14.33
N HIS A 76 6.19 -10.14 -14.05
CA HIS A 76 6.93 -8.89 -14.00
C HIS A 76 7.95 -8.90 -12.87
N VAL A 77 7.58 -9.36 -11.68
CA VAL A 77 8.51 -9.47 -10.55
C VAL A 77 9.68 -10.42 -10.87
N ALA A 78 9.40 -11.58 -11.49
CA ALA A 78 10.46 -12.48 -11.93
C ALA A 78 11.42 -11.83 -12.94
N ASN A 79 10.87 -11.03 -13.87
CA ASN A 79 11.67 -10.33 -14.87
C ASN A 79 12.48 -9.18 -14.23
N ILE A 80 11.89 -8.42 -13.31
CA ILE A 80 12.56 -7.38 -12.52
C ILE A 80 13.75 -7.96 -11.74
N ARG A 81 13.56 -9.12 -11.09
CA ARG A 81 14.67 -9.82 -10.42
C ARG A 81 15.79 -10.17 -11.39
N THR A 82 15.46 -10.61 -12.61
CA THR A 82 16.45 -10.89 -13.66
C THR A 82 17.20 -9.63 -14.07
N LEU A 83 16.49 -8.54 -14.32
CA LEU A 83 17.08 -7.24 -14.69
C LEU A 83 17.98 -6.69 -13.56
N ALA A 84 17.58 -6.83 -12.30
CA ALA A 84 18.39 -6.42 -11.16
C ALA A 84 19.71 -7.23 -11.08
N ARG A 85 19.64 -8.57 -11.25
CA ARG A 85 20.81 -9.46 -11.25
C ARG A 85 21.81 -9.17 -12.37
N THR A 86 21.33 -8.71 -13.50
CA THR A 86 22.20 -8.35 -14.62
C THR A 86 22.72 -6.92 -14.56
N GLY A 87 22.32 -6.14 -13.55
CA GLY A 87 22.71 -4.73 -13.43
C GLY A 87 22.12 -3.85 -14.53
N PHE A 88 20.95 -4.20 -15.07
CA PHE A 88 20.30 -3.45 -16.16
C PHE A 88 20.21 -1.95 -15.86
N TRP A 89 19.83 -1.58 -14.64
CA TRP A 89 19.65 -0.17 -14.27
C TRP A 89 20.94 0.56 -13.93
N ASP A 90 22.10 -0.10 -13.93
CA ASP A 90 23.36 0.56 -13.63
C ASP A 90 23.67 1.62 -14.68
N GLY A 91 23.87 2.86 -14.25
CA GLY A 91 24.11 4.00 -15.13
C GLY A 91 22.88 4.47 -15.91
N THR A 92 21.69 3.97 -15.62
CA THR A 92 20.42 4.59 -16.08
C THR A 92 20.06 5.78 -15.21
N SER A 93 18.87 6.32 -15.39
CA SER A 93 18.47 7.54 -14.68
C SER A 93 16.98 7.57 -14.34
N ILE A 94 16.66 8.43 -13.38
CA ILE A 94 15.32 8.99 -13.26
C ILE A 94 15.23 10.10 -14.31
N TYR A 95 14.41 9.89 -15.32
CA TYR A 95 14.33 10.77 -16.50
C TYR A 95 13.00 11.53 -16.58
N ARG A 96 12.04 11.21 -15.68
CA ARG A 96 10.74 11.87 -15.59
C ARG A 96 10.33 12.07 -14.14
N VAL A 97 9.95 13.30 -13.80
CA VAL A 97 9.34 13.64 -12.51
C VAL A 97 8.16 14.55 -12.78
N GLN A 98 6.96 14.00 -12.81
CA GLN A 98 5.74 14.77 -13.03
C GLN A 98 5.13 15.17 -11.69
N ASP A 99 4.86 16.46 -11.54
CA ASP A 99 4.27 16.98 -10.32
C ASP A 99 2.94 16.31 -9.98
N ASN A 100 2.72 16.09 -8.69
CA ASN A 100 1.53 15.44 -8.14
C ASN A 100 1.15 14.10 -8.81
N PHE A 101 2.13 13.40 -9.41
CA PHE A 101 1.88 12.15 -10.12
C PHE A 101 2.97 11.11 -9.86
N VAL A 102 4.02 11.04 -10.68
CA VAL A 102 5.02 9.97 -10.61
C VAL A 102 6.45 10.46 -10.79
N VAL A 103 7.38 9.67 -10.23
CA VAL A 103 8.78 9.60 -10.65
C VAL A 103 8.92 8.35 -11.51
N GLN A 104 9.58 8.44 -12.68
CA GLN A 104 9.82 7.31 -13.57
C GLN A 104 11.30 7.16 -13.88
N PHE A 105 11.75 5.92 -13.89
CA PHE A 105 13.15 5.57 -14.11
C PHE A 105 13.30 4.29 -14.93
N GLY A 106 14.43 4.18 -15.61
CA GLY A 106 14.78 3.08 -16.49
C GLY A 106 15.78 3.55 -17.54
N ASP A 107 15.71 2.95 -18.71
CA ASP A 107 16.52 3.36 -19.86
C ASP A 107 15.83 4.50 -20.63
N ALA A 108 16.33 5.71 -20.48
CA ALA A 108 15.78 6.88 -21.18
C ALA A 108 15.90 6.78 -22.71
N GLU A 109 16.69 5.86 -23.22
CA GLU A 109 16.92 5.64 -24.65
C GLU A 109 16.23 4.36 -25.17
N ALA A 110 15.33 3.76 -24.38
CA ALA A 110 14.69 2.49 -24.69
C ALA A 110 13.94 2.47 -26.05
N ASP A 111 13.46 3.61 -26.50
CA ASP A 111 12.74 3.74 -27.79
C ASP A 111 13.68 3.84 -29.01
N ASP A 112 14.98 4.02 -28.80
CA ASP A 112 15.98 4.05 -29.86
C ASP A 112 16.74 2.72 -29.94
N PRO A 113 16.46 1.84 -30.91
CA PRO A 113 17.12 0.52 -31.00
C PRO A 113 18.64 0.57 -31.07
N ALA A 114 19.23 1.69 -31.48
CA ALA A 114 20.68 1.85 -31.58
C ALA A 114 21.34 2.21 -30.24
N ARG A 115 20.55 2.73 -29.30
CA ARG A 115 21.02 3.23 -28.01
C ARG A 115 20.42 2.50 -26.80
N ALA A 116 19.33 1.78 -27.02
CA ALA A 116 18.67 1.02 -25.96
C ALA A 116 19.61 0.01 -25.30
N LYS A 117 19.56 -0.08 -23.98
CA LYS A 117 20.35 -1.04 -23.21
C LYS A 117 19.89 -2.47 -23.52
N ASP A 118 20.86 -3.38 -23.58
CA ASP A 118 20.54 -4.80 -23.71
C ASP A 118 19.87 -5.32 -22.45
N LEU A 119 18.72 -5.97 -22.65
CA LEU A 119 17.95 -6.62 -21.59
C LEU A 119 18.60 -7.92 -21.09
N GLY A 120 19.64 -8.41 -21.77
CA GLY A 120 20.27 -9.68 -21.44
C GLY A 120 19.26 -10.84 -21.46
N PRO A 121 19.24 -11.68 -20.42
CA PRO A 121 18.35 -12.84 -20.33
C PRO A 121 16.89 -12.47 -19.94
N ALA A 122 16.60 -11.22 -19.67
CA ALA A 122 15.26 -10.81 -19.31
C ALA A 122 14.28 -10.98 -20.49
N LYS A 123 13.05 -11.31 -20.15
CA LYS A 123 11.99 -11.47 -21.15
C LYS A 123 11.68 -10.14 -21.83
N ARG A 124 11.50 -10.18 -23.16
CA ARG A 124 11.19 -9.01 -23.99
C ARG A 124 9.69 -8.80 -24.19
N LYS A 125 8.86 -9.70 -23.69
CA LYS A 125 7.40 -9.62 -23.71
C LYS A 125 6.81 -10.37 -22.54
N LEU A 126 5.83 -9.75 -21.86
CA LEU A 126 5.07 -10.32 -20.76
C LEU A 126 3.58 -10.04 -20.96
N PRO A 127 2.68 -10.93 -20.53
CA PRO A 127 1.26 -10.60 -20.48
C PRO A 127 1.02 -9.50 -19.45
N ALA A 128 -0.03 -8.71 -19.65
CA ALA A 128 -0.48 -7.77 -18.64
C ALA A 128 -0.89 -8.48 -17.34
N GLU A 129 -0.44 -7.97 -16.20
CA GLU A 129 -0.80 -8.46 -14.87
C GLU A 129 -1.55 -7.36 -14.10
N PHE A 130 -2.63 -6.84 -14.72
CA PHE A 130 -3.41 -5.73 -14.16
C PHE A 130 -4.32 -6.15 -13.01
N GLU A 131 -4.69 -7.43 -12.99
CA GLU A 131 -5.51 -8.07 -11.98
C GLU A 131 -5.18 -9.55 -11.87
N ARG A 132 -5.63 -10.17 -10.80
CA ARG A 132 -5.48 -11.62 -10.57
C ARG A 132 -6.77 -12.22 -10.05
N ASP A 133 -6.85 -13.56 -9.99
CA ASP A 133 -7.95 -14.26 -9.32
C ASP A 133 -7.91 -14.00 -7.81
N ALA A 134 -9.07 -13.65 -7.26
CA ALA A 134 -9.23 -13.31 -5.86
C ALA A 134 -9.33 -14.55 -4.94
N ALA A 135 -9.70 -15.73 -5.47
CA ALA A 135 -10.03 -16.92 -4.69
C ALA A 135 -8.90 -17.41 -3.79
N SER A 136 -7.64 -17.27 -4.21
CA SER A 136 -6.46 -17.72 -3.45
C SER A 136 -5.77 -16.59 -2.69
N LEU A 137 -6.39 -15.41 -2.62
CA LEU A 137 -5.80 -14.23 -2.00
C LEU A 137 -6.38 -14.01 -0.61
N ALA A 138 -5.56 -14.15 0.43
CA ALA A 138 -5.93 -13.67 1.76
C ALA A 138 -6.12 -12.15 1.70
N PHE A 139 -7.30 -11.68 2.13
CA PHE A 139 -7.69 -10.28 1.96
C PHE A 139 -8.28 -9.73 3.26
N ASP A 140 -7.61 -8.76 3.84
CA ASP A 140 -8.03 -8.04 5.03
C ASP A 140 -8.92 -6.86 4.59
N VAL A 141 -10.23 -7.02 4.72
CA VAL A 141 -11.20 -6.02 4.24
C VAL A 141 -11.11 -4.74 5.07
N LEU A 142 -11.02 -3.59 4.41
CA LEU A 142 -11.28 -2.29 5.00
C LEU A 142 -12.80 -2.03 4.93
N PRO A 143 -13.49 -1.78 6.05
CA PRO A 143 -14.94 -1.67 6.06
C PRO A 143 -15.48 -0.39 5.43
N ASP A 144 -14.61 0.57 5.11
CA ASP A 144 -15.01 1.83 4.49
C ASP A 144 -15.27 1.66 3.00
N THR A 145 -16.24 2.43 2.50
CA THR A 145 -16.58 2.45 1.07
C THR A 145 -15.48 3.11 0.26
N ASP A 146 -15.30 2.63 -0.98
CA ASP A 146 -14.34 3.15 -1.93
C ASP A 146 -15.05 3.43 -3.27
N GLY A 147 -14.64 4.50 -3.96
CA GLY A 147 -15.24 4.89 -5.24
C GLY A 147 -14.69 4.10 -6.44
N TRP A 148 -13.66 3.26 -6.25
CA TRP A 148 -12.91 2.62 -7.32
C TRP A 148 -13.04 1.09 -7.34
N ALA A 149 -13.51 0.49 -6.25
CA ALA A 149 -13.64 -0.94 -6.12
C ALA A 149 -14.85 -1.32 -5.25
N PRO A 150 -15.57 -2.43 -5.55
CA PRO A 150 -16.67 -2.93 -4.70
C PRO A 150 -16.23 -3.24 -3.27
N GLN A 151 -14.99 -3.70 -3.10
CA GLN A 151 -14.35 -3.89 -1.81
C GLN A 151 -12.90 -3.44 -1.88
N VAL A 152 -12.42 -2.82 -0.81
CA VAL A 152 -11.03 -2.44 -0.64
C VAL A 152 -10.47 -3.01 0.65
N GLY A 153 -9.15 -3.09 0.71
CA GLY A 153 -8.46 -3.65 1.87
C GLY A 153 -7.00 -3.93 1.57
N PHE A 154 -6.48 -4.98 2.20
CA PHE A 154 -5.06 -5.29 2.12
C PHE A 154 -4.85 -6.78 1.83
N ALA A 155 -3.85 -7.06 1.00
CA ALA A 155 -3.42 -8.43 0.72
C ALA A 155 -1.90 -8.50 0.74
N GLY A 156 -1.34 -9.33 1.61
CA GLY A 156 0.11 -9.48 1.77
C GLY A 156 0.85 -8.21 2.19
N GLY A 157 0.14 -7.20 2.74
CA GLY A 157 0.71 -5.91 3.11
C GLY A 157 0.63 -4.84 2.01
N PHE A 158 -0.08 -5.12 0.91
CA PHE A 158 -0.34 -4.16 -0.18
C PHE A 158 -1.80 -3.70 -0.15
N ALA A 159 -2.02 -2.41 -0.39
CA ALA A 159 -3.36 -1.88 -0.60
C ALA A 159 -3.97 -2.45 -1.89
N ALA A 160 -5.20 -2.93 -1.82
CA ALA A 160 -5.82 -3.64 -2.95
C ALA A 160 -7.32 -3.39 -3.05
N GLY A 161 -7.82 -3.44 -4.29
CA GLY A 161 -9.22 -3.55 -4.61
C GLY A 161 -9.61 -5.00 -4.92
N ARG A 162 -10.88 -5.34 -4.66
CA ARG A 162 -11.43 -6.65 -4.99
C ARG A 162 -12.86 -6.52 -5.51
N ASP A 163 -13.17 -7.27 -6.55
CA ASP A 163 -14.53 -7.50 -7.03
C ASP A 163 -14.93 -8.96 -6.77
N PRO A 164 -15.72 -9.23 -5.73
CA PRO A 164 -16.16 -10.58 -5.42
C PRO A 164 -17.06 -11.21 -6.49
N GLN A 165 -17.81 -10.41 -7.26
CA GLN A 165 -18.68 -10.91 -8.33
C GLN A 165 -17.86 -11.33 -9.54
N ALA A 166 -16.88 -10.54 -9.93
CA ALA A 166 -15.95 -10.89 -11.00
C ALA A 166 -14.88 -11.91 -10.57
N GLY A 167 -14.74 -12.17 -9.26
CA GLY A 167 -13.69 -13.04 -8.72
C GLY A 167 -12.29 -12.49 -8.91
N LYS A 168 -12.12 -11.16 -9.01
CA LYS A 168 -10.86 -10.48 -9.33
C LYS A 168 -10.38 -9.58 -8.19
N ALA A 169 -9.05 -9.43 -8.09
CA ALA A 169 -8.37 -8.51 -7.19
C ALA A 169 -7.18 -7.85 -7.89
N TRP A 170 -6.84 -6.65 -7.46
CA TRP A 170 -5.74 -5.85 -8.02
C TRP A 170 -5.12 -4.96 -6.95
N MET A 171 -3.88 -4.55 -7.13
CA MET A 171 -3.27 -3.53 -6.29
C MET A 171 -3.88 -2.15 -6.59
N ALA A 172 -3.99 -1.31 -5.57
CA ALA A 172 -4.46 0.06 -5.70
C ALA A 172 -3.29 1.04 -5.86
N HIS A 173 -3.41 1.98 -6.80
CA HIS A 173 -2.41 3.04 -7.02
C HIS A 173 -2.41 4.07 -5.89
N CYS A 174 -1.88 3.69 -4.74
CA CYS A 174 -1.67 4.60 -3.62
C CYS A 174 -0.30 5.27 -3.70
N TYR A 175 -0.08 6.33 -2.92
CA TYR A 175 1.24 6.95 -2.78
C TYR A 175 2.31 5.91 -2.42
N GLY A 176 3.46 5.97 -3.10
CA GLY A 176 4.57 5.04 -2.91
C GLY A 176 4.42 3.70 -3.66
N VAL A 177 3.31 3.44 -4.34
CA VAL A 177 3.18 2.24 -5.19
C VAL A 177 4.12 2.34 -6.38
N VAL A 178 4.70 1.20 -6.75
CA VAL A 178 5.59 1.03 -7.89
C VAL A 178 4.85 0.29 -9.00
N GLY A 179 4.80 0.88 -10.18
CA GLY A 179 4.23 0.27 -11.37
C GLY A 179 5.25 0.09 -12.48
N ALA A 180 4.96 -0.81 -13.39
CA ALA A 180 5.76 -1.06 -14.57
C ALA A 180 5.22 -0.24 -15.77
N GLY A 181 6.03 0.69 -16.27
CA GLY A 181 5.68 1.54 -17.40
C GLY A 181 5.33 0.70 -18.65
N ARG A 182 4.37 1.18 -19.44
CA ARG A 182 3.99 0.56 -20.69
C ARG A 182 3.66 1.61 -21.76
N ASN A 183 3.71 1.21 -23.02
CA ASN A 183 3.19 1.96 -24.15
C ASN A 183 1.67 1.71 -24.29
N LEU A 184 1.09 1.92 -25.47
CA LEU A 184 -0.36 1.76 -25.69
C LEU A 184 -0.82 0.32 -25.50
N GLU A 185 0.00 -0.64 -25.95
CA GLU A 185 -0.35 -2.06 -25.89
C GLU A 185 -0.31 -2.58 -24.45
N ALA A 186 -1.32 -3.35 -24.07
CA ALA A 186 -1.45 -3.87 -22.70
C ALA A 186 -0.27 -4.76 -22.28
N ASP A 187 0.35 -5.47 -23.23
CA ASP A 187 1.47 -6.38 -23.04
C ASP A 187 2.84 -5.78 -23.42
N SER A 188 2.93 -4.44 -23.50
CA SER A 188 4.17 -3.75 -23.86
C SER A 188 5.10 -3.52 -22.68
N SER A 189 4.65 -3.75 -21.44
CA SER A 189 5.51 -3.64 -20.24
C SER A 189 6.27 -4.94 -19.99
N ILE A 190 7.53 -4.79 -19.57
CA ILE A 190 8.39 -5.90 -19.14
C ILE A 190 9.02 -5.65 -17.77
N GLY A 191 8.70 -4.53 -17.14
CA GLY A 191 9.28 -4.13 -15.85
C GLY A 191 10.68 -3.53 -15.93
N ALA A 192 11.18 -3.17 -17.13
CA ALA A 192 12.44 -2.45 -17.31
C ALA A 192 12.29 -0.95 -16.98
N GLU A 193 11.13 -0.39 -17.30
CA GLU A 193 10.72 0.96 -16.95
C GLU A 193 9.79 0.91 -15.73
N LEU A 194 10.21 1.55 -14.64
CA LEU A 194 9.43 1.60 -13.40
C LEU A 194 9.06 3.03 -13.04
N TYR A 195 7.89 3.20 -12.46
CA TYR A 195 7.49 4.46 -11.87
C TYR A 195 7.05 4.29 -10.41
N VAL A 196 7.18 5.36 -9.64
CA VAL A 196 6.74 5.44 -8.25
C VAL A 196 5.73 6.59 -8.13
N VAL A 197 4.59 6.34 -7.54
CA VAL A 197 3.58 7.37 -7.26
C VAL A 197 4.10 8.29 -6.16
N ILE A 198 4.24 9.59 -6.47
CA ILE A 198 4.72 10.61 -5.54
C ILE A 198 3.70 11.73 -5.28
N GLY A 199 2.48 11.56 -5.74
CA GLY A 199 1.42 12.55 -5.61
C GLY A 199 0.09 11.92 -5.22
N GLN A 200 -0.99 12.57 -5.64
CA GLN A 200 -2.34 12.07 -5.43
C GLN A 200 -2.49 10.68 -6.05
N SER A 201 -3.16 9.79 -5.33
CA SER A 201 -3.37 8.40 -5.74
C SER A 201 -4.11 8.30 -7.09
N PRO A 202 -3.44 7.91 -8.17
CA PRO A 202 -4.05 7.88 -9.51
C PRO A 202 -4.89 6.60 -9.71
N ARG A 203 -5.94 6.44 -8.89
CA ARG A 203 -6.78 5.24 -8.85
C ARG A 203 -7.45 4.91 -10.20
N GLN A 204 -7.58 5.88 -11.11
CA GLN A 204 -8.03 5.64 -12.50
C GLN A 204 -7.07 4.74 -13.29
N LEU A 205 -5.85 4.54 -12.83
CA LEU A 205 -4.89 3.60 -13.41
C LEU A 205 -5.04 2.18 -12.86
N ASP A 206 -5.84 1.98 -11.83
CA ASP A 206 -6.16 0.63 -11.33
C ASP A 206 -6.67 -0.24 -12.48
N ARG A 207 -6.17 -1.45 -12.60
CA ARG A 207 -6.49 -2.42 -13.67
C ARG A 207 -6.10 -1.98 -15.09
N ASN A 208 -5.27 -0.94 -15.21
CA ASN A 208 -4.77 -0.45 -16.50
C ASN A 208 -3.25 -0.53 -16.63
N ILE A 209 -2.53 -0.67 -15.51
CA ILE A 209 -1.07 -0.81 -15.49
C ILE A 209 -0.71 -1.89 -14.47
N THR A 210 0.30 -2.70 -14.78
CA THR A 210 0.84 -3.70 -13.84
C THR A 210 1.55 -3.01 -12.70
N GLN A 211 1.09 -3.24 -11.48
CA GLN A 211 1.72 -2.77 -10.26
C GLN A 211 2.61 -3.89 -9.70
N VAL A 212 3.85 -3.57 -9.39
CA VAL A 212 4.89 -4.55 -9.08
C VAL A 212 5.40 -4.48 -7.64
N GLY A 213 5.00 -3.46 -6.88
CA GLY A 213 5.47 -3.30 -5.51
C GLY A 213 5.12 -1.95 -4.88
N ARG A 214 5.80 -1.64 -3.80
CA ARG A 214 5.70 -0.34 -3.10
C ARG A 214 7.03 0.07 -2.49
N VAL A 215 7.27 1.35 -2.36
CA VAL A 215 8.37 1.89 -1.56
C VAL A 215 8.07 1.69 -0.07
N ILE A 216 9.02 1.17 0.66
CA ILE A 216 8.92 0.95 2.12
C ILE A 216 9.88 1.83 2.92
N GLN A 217 10.87 2.45 2.26
CA GLN A 217 11.77 3.46 2.84
C GLN A 217 12.38 4.33 1.74
N GLY A 218 12.65 5.60 2.02
CA GLY A 218 13.36 6.50 1.11
C GLY A 218 12.45 7.20 0.08
N ILE A 219 11.12 7.18 0.26
CA ILE A 219 10.18 7.85 -0.66
C ILE A 219 10.43 9.36 -0.72
N GLU A 220 10.92 9.97 0.35
CA GLU A 220 11.28 11.37 0.43
C GLU A 220 12.39 11.77 -0.55
N LEU A 221 13.30 10.85 -0.85
CA LEU A 221 14.37 11.06 -1.84
C LEU A 221 13.81 11.22 -3.25
N LEU A 222 12.71 10.53 -3.54
CA LEU A 222 12.03 10.60 -4.84
C LEU A 222 11.09 11.81 -4.91
N SER A 223 10.32 12.04 -3.86
CA SER A 223 9.33 13.13 -3.84
C SER A 223 9.96 14.52 -3.77
N ALA A 224 11.22 14.64 -3.31
CA ALA A 224 11.98 15.88 -3.27
C ALA A 224 12.68 16.24 -4.59
N LEU A 225 12.69 15.35 -5.60
CA LEU A 225 13.35 15.61 -6.87
C LEU A 225 12.71 16.82 -7.60
N PRO A 226 13.52 17.64 -8.29
CA PRO A 226 13.00 18.69 -9.14
C PRO A 226 11.96 18.15 -10.12
N ARG A 227 10.91 18.90 -10.37
CA ARG A 227 9.90 18.52 -11.36
C ARG A 227 10.43 18.79 -12.77
N GLY A 228 10.21 17.85 -13.67
CA GLY A 228 10.44 18.09 -15.10
C GLY A 228 9.39 19.05 -15.69
N PRO A 229 9.62 19.59 -16.89
CA PRO A 229 8.71 20.53 -17.52
C PRO A 229 7.32 19.91 -17.80
N GLU A 230 6.30 20.75 -17.76
CA GLU A 230 4.95 20.37 -18.17
C GLU A 230 4.90 20.05 -19.69
N PRO A 231 3.93 19.23 -20.13
CA PRO A 231 2.87 18.64 -19.30
C PRO A 231 3.22 17.27 -18.68
N MET A 232 4.30 16.63 -19.10
CA MET A 232 4.56 15.22 -18.79
C MET A 232 5.68 15.01 -17.76
N GLY A 233 6.47 16.04 -17.46
CA GLY A 233 7.55 15.95 -16.48
C GLY A 233 8.81 15.22 -16.94
N PHE A 234 8.99 15.02 -18.27
CA PHE A 234 10.23 14.47 -18.81
C PHE A 234 11.34 15.54 -18.83
N TYR A 235 12.52 15.20 -18.35
CA TYR A 235 13.68 16.08 -18.47
C TYR A 235 14.20 16.08 -19.92
N GLU A 236 14.12 17.21 -20.58
CA GLU A 236 14.62 17.38 -21.94
C GLU A 236 16.16 17.35 -21.99
N ASP A 237 16.79 18.01 -21.02
CA ASP A 237 18.24 17.98 -20.86
C ASP A 237 18.67 16.76 -20.03
N PRO A 238 19.48 15.83 -20.60
CA PRO A 238 20.03 14.71 -19.85
C PRO A 238 20.79 15.09 -18.57
N ALA A 239 21.37 16.29 -18.50
CA ALA A 239 22.07 16.76 -17.31
C ALA A 239 21.14 17.02 -16.11
N GLN A 240 19.82 17.15 -16.34
CA GLN A 240 18.83 17.31 -15.27
C GLN A 240 18.35 15.96 -14.70
N ARG A 241 18.63 14.86 -15.39
CA ARG A 241 18.24 13.51 -14.96
C ARG A 241 19.03 13.13 -13.72
N THR A 242 18.37 12.44 -12.77
CA THR A 242 19.04 11.92 -11.58
C THR A 242 19.67 10.57 -11.89
N PRO A 243 21.00 10.43 -11.82
CA PRO A 243 21.68 9.17 -12.10
C PRO A 243 21.27 8.07 -11.09
N ILE A 244 21.09 6.86 -11.60
CA ILE A 244 20.95 5.65 -10.80
C ILE A 244 22.32 4.97 -10.73
N ARG A 245 22.85 4.81 -9.52
CA ARG A 245 24.13 4.10 -9.31
C ARG A 245 23.96 2.61 -9.53
N ALA A 246 22.90 2.03 -8.95
CA ALA A 246 22.60 0.62 -9.05
C ALA A 246 21.16 0.33 -8.63
N VAL A 247 20.61 -0.78 -9.14
CA VAL A 247 19.45 -1.44 -8.54
C VAL A 247 19.85 -2.87 -8.22
N ARG A 248 19.66 -3.31 -6.96
CA ARG A 248 20.08 -4.64 -6.48
C ARG A 248 18.97 -5.30 -5.68
N LEU A 249 18.90 -6.62 -5.75
CA LEU A 249 18.13 -7.39 -4.79
C LEU A 249 18.83 -7.38 -3.43
N ALA A 250 18.09 -7.28 -2.34
CA ALA A 250 18.67 -7.33 -1.01
C ALA A 250 19.38 -8.66 -0.74
N SER A 251 18.90 -9.77 -1.35
CA SER A 251 19.56 -11.08 -1.25
C SER A 251 20.96 -11.11 -1.83
N GLU A 252 21.29 -10.22 -2.76
CA GLU A 252 22.59 -10.14 -3.42
C GLU A 252 23.54 -9.12 -2.78
N VAL A 253 23.03 -8.36 -1.81
CA VAL A 253 23.84 -7.42 -1.03
C VAL A 253 24.34 -8.13 0.24
N PRO A 254 25.63 -7.95 0.58
CA PRO A 254 26.18 -8.51 1.84
C PRO A 254 25.32 -8.12 3.05
N GLU A 255 25.10 -9.06 3.97
CA GLU A 255 24.21 -8.87 5.14
C GLU A 255 24.52 -7.58 5.91
N ALA A 256 25.79 -7.28 6.13
CA ALA A 256 26.23 -6.07 6.84
C ALA A 256 25.88 -4.75 6.12
N GLN A 257 25.48 -4.81 4.84
CA GLN A 257 25.07 -3.65 4.04
C GLN A 257 23.56 -3.60 3.80
N ARG A 258 22.82 -4.62 4.28
CA ARG A 258 21.37 -4.66 4.13
C ARG A 258 20.70 -3.66 5.03
N THR A 259 19.57 -3.16 4.57
CA THR A 259 18.67 -2.34 5.38
C THR A 259 17.71 -3.26 6.13
N HIS A 260 17.84 -3.31 7.44
CA HIS A 260 17.02 -4.19 8.29
C HIS A 260 15.71 -3.49 8.67
N LEU A 261 14.62 -3.92 8.04
CA LEU A 261 13.28 -3.37 8.24
C LEU A 261 12.32 -4.44 8.73
N GLN A 262 11.28 -3.97 9.42
CA GLN A 262 10.09 -4.75 9.74
C GLN A 262 8.83 -4.02 9.28
N LEU A 263 7.89 -4.78 8.73
CA LEU A 263 6.61 -4.30 8.21
C LEU A 263 5.49 -4.85 9.08
N LEU A 264 4.55 -3.99 9.48
CA LEU A 264 3.37 -4.44 10.22
C LEU A 264 2.48 -5.31 9.33
N ARG A 265 2.07 -6.50 9.83
CA ARG A 265 1.15 -7.40 9.12
C ARG A 265 -0.27 -6.83 9.14
N THR A 266 -0.92 -6.77 7.99
CA THR A 266 -2.25 -6.17 7.84
C THR A 266 -3.37 -6.99 8.50
N GLY A 267 -3.22 -8.32 8.59
CA GLY A 267 -4.21 -9.21 9.21
C GLY A 267 -4.21 -9.23 10.76
N THR A 268 -3.47 -8.34 11.43
CA THR A 268 -3.31 -8.35 12.90
C THR A 268 -4.29 -7.41 13.61
N GLN A 269 -4.49 -7.64 14.91
CA GLN A 269 -5.27 -6.72 15.74
C GLN A 269 -4.59 -5.36 15.83
N THR A 270 -3.26 -5.32 15.97
CA THR A 270 -2.47 -4.07 15.97
C THR A 270 -2.77 -3.23 14.73
N PHE A 271 -2.82 -3.86 13.54
CA PHE A 271 -3.13 -3.12 12.31
C PHE A 271 -4.56 -2.57 12.31
N ARG A 272 -5.55 -3.36 12.75
CA ARG A 272 -6.94 -2.89 12.89
C ARG A 272 -7.05 -1.72 13.86
N ASP A 273 -6.32 -1.75 14.99
CA ASP A 273 -6.27 -0.66 15.95
C ASP A 273 -5.66 0.61 15.34
N VAL A 274 -4.61 0.46 14.53
CA VAL A 274 -3.99 1.59 13.77
C VAL A 274 -4.99 2.20 12.79
N VAL A 275 -5.70 1.37 12.03
CA VAL A 275 -6.74 1.82 11.09
C VAL A 275 -7.81 2.61 11.85
N GLU A 276 -8.33 2.06 12.95
CA GLU A 276 -9.36 2.71 13.75
C GLU A 276 -8.89 4.04 14.38
N ALA A 277 -7.65 4.07 14.90
CA ALA A 277 -7.07 5.29 15.44
C ALA A 277 -6.88 6.39 14.38
N ARG A 278 -6.67 6.00 13.11
CA ARG A 278 -6.59 6.96 11.98
C ARG A 278 -7.94 7.37 11.46
N ARG A 279 -8.90 6.45 11.43
CA ARG A 279 -10.29 6.66 11.00
C ARG A 279 -11.02 7.63 11.93
N ASN A 280 -10.85 7.47 13.24
CA ASN A 280 -11.55 8.21 14.28
C ASN A 280 -10.55 8.92 15.20
N ARG A 281 -9.75 9.81 14.63
CA ARG A 281 -8.81 10.61 15.42
C ARG A 281 -9.56 11.43 16.49
N ARG A 282 -9.07 11.32 17.72
CA ARG A 282 -9.69 11.95 18.91
C ARG A 282 -8.68 12.69 19.78
N ASP A 283 -7.52 13.03 19.22
CA ASP A 283 -6.62 13.96 19.88
C ASP A 283 -7.23 15.38 19.90
N ASP A 284 -6.70 16.24 20.76
CA ASP A 284 -7.30 17.57 21.03
C ASP A 284 -7.44 18.46 19.79
N PHE A 285 -6.69 18.19 18.75
CA PHE A 285 -6.80 18.91 17.48
C PHE A 285 -8.10 18.58 16.74
N TYR A 286 -8.57 17.33 16.76
CA TYR A 286 -9.73 16.89 16.01
C TYR A 286 -11.02 17.11 16.78
N LYS A 287 -11.87 17.99 16.27
CA LYS A 287 -13.17 18.32 16.90
C LYS A 287 -14.29 17.39 16.44
N ARG A 288 -14.13 16.74 15.29
CA ARG A 288 -15.10 15.78 14.73
C ARG A 288 -14.33 14.59 14.15
N PRO A 289 -14.45 13.40 14.72
CA PRO A 289 -13.94 12.18 14.11
C PRO A 289 -14.60 11.95 12.74
N ALA A 290 -13.79 11.55 11.75
CA ALA A 290 -14.29 11.37 10.39
C ALA A 290 -15.25 10.17 10.25
N GLY A 291 -15.04 9.10 11.03
CA GLY A 291 -15.81 7.86 10.91
C GLY A 291 -15.53 7.10 9.59
N HIS A 292 -14.55 7.56 8.82
CA HIS A 292 -14.17 7.04 7.51
C HIS A 292 -12.67 7.21 7.27
N ILE A 293 -12.07 6.29 6.51
CA ILE A 293 -10.71 6.42 6.00
C ILE A 293 -10.61 5.84 4.59
N ASP A 294 -10.08 6.61 3.64
CA ASP A 294 -9.76 6.10 2.32
C ASP A 294 -8.65 5.06 2.36
N LEU A 295 -8.74 4.06 1.49
CA LEU A 295 -7.74 3.00 1.37
C LEU A 295 -6.30 3.54 1.33
N CYS A 296 -6.06 4.54 0.48
CA CYS A 296 -4.73 5.11 0.28
C CYS A 296 -4.25 6.02 1.43
N ASN A 297 -5.14 6.35 2.39
CA ASN A 297 -4.80 7.10 3.60
C ASN A 297 -4.52 6.20 4.82
N VAL A 298 -4.71 4.88 4.66
CA VAL A 298 -4.33 3.92 5.71
C VAL A 298 -2.80 3.78 5.72
N PRO A 299 -2.14 4.06 6.85
CA PRO A 299 -0.69 3.87 6.93
C PRO A 299 -0.35 2.38 6.91
N LEU A 300 0.74 2.04 6.22
CA LEU A 300 1.37 0.72 6.24
C LEU A 300 2.69 0.83 7.01
N PRO A 301 2.68 0.67 8.34
CA PRO A 301 3.83 0.97 9.19
C PRO A 301 5.07 0.14 8.86
N VAL A 302 6.19 0.83 8.82
CA VAL A 302 7.54 0.27 8.66
C VAL A 302 8.39 0.78 9.81
N ARG A 303 9.25 -0.07 10.36
CA ARG A 303 10.22 0.31 11.40
C ARG A 303 11.59 -0.32 11.12
N ALA A 304 12.63 0.24 11.70
CA ALA A 304 13.90 -0.45 11.77
C ALA A 304 13.74 -1.76 12.58
N ALA A 305 14.36 -2.84 12.11
CA ALA A 305 14.41 -4.07 12.90
C ALA A 305 15.18 -3.82 14.20
N PRO A 306 14.78 -4.44 15.32
CA PRO A 306 15.56 -4.38 16.56
C PRO A 306 17.00 -4.84 16.30
N ALA A 307 17.97 -4.17 16.93
CA ALA A 307 19.35 -4.66 16.92
C ALA A 307 19.41 -6.01 17.64
N HIS A 308 20.06 -6.97 17.04
CA HIS A 308 20.30 -8.30 17.61
C HIS A 308 21.44 -8.26 18.64
#